data_54edffa0733e7489821e1b090127873b
#
_entry.id   54edffa0733e7489821e1b090127873b
#
_cell.length_a   1.000
_cell.length_b   1.000
_cell.length_c   1.000
_cell.angle_alpha   90.00
_cell.angle_beta   90.00
_cell.angle_gamma   90.00
#
_symmetry.space_group_name_H-M   'P 1'
#
loop_
_entity.id
_entity.type
_entity.pdbx_description
1 polymer ?
#
loop_
_entity_poly.entity_id
_entity_poly.type
_entity_poly.pdbx_seq_one_letter_code
_entity_poly.pdbx_strand_id
1 'polypeptide(L)'
;MTKKIFCLMALAILFVGCSNDDDGGSRPKERKKIELSRSEQVMTEETTDFAFRFFQQVNQSETVQPNWMVSPLSASMALGMITNGAAGNTLAELKSTLGFSEASIDEMNAYYRRLLTEMPDLDNTTRLELANSIWINEGFKVKSPFVDVNKQMYDAEVRNLDFSSSKALSTINNWASDKTHGLIPQVLQSVNPSAAMYLLNALYFKGIWQEDHKFDKKNTQPEDFTNADGSVTKVQMMNQTNR
;
A
#
# COMPACT_ATOMS: atom_id res chain seq x y z
N MET A 1 6.13 7.69 80.55
CA MET A 1 5.22 7.77 79.40
C MET A 1 6.06 7.88 78.17
N THR A 2 6.40 6.76 77.56
CA THR A 2 7.30 6.69 76.44
C THR A 2 6.52 6.26 75.18
N LYS A 3 6.31 7.17 74.23
CA LYS A 3 5.70 6.90 72.97
C LYS A 3 6.73 6.34 71.99
N LYS A 4 6.59 5.09 71.57
CA LYS A 4 7.34 4.49 70.53
C LYS A 4 6.83 4.94 69.17
N ILE A 5 7.70 5.61 68.38
CA ILE A 5 7.43 5.97 67.02
C ILE A 5 7.89 4.80 66.15
N PHE A 6 6.96 4.18 65.45
CA PHE A 6 7.20 3.12 64.48
C PHE A 6 7.52 3.81 63.12
N CYS A 7 8.75 3.68 62.67
CA CYS A 7 9.18 4.21 61.38
C CYS A 7 8.87 3.12 60.33
N LEU A 8 7.85 3.37 59.51
CA LEU A 8 7.49 2.49 58.39
C LEU A 8 8.38 2.84 57.20
N MET A 9 9.35 1.97 56.91
CA MET A 9 10.21 2.11 55.73
C MET A 9 9.50 1.58 54.52
N ALA A 10 8.95 2.46 53.68
CA ALA A 10 8.32 2.12 52.42
C ALA A 10 9.43 1.77 51.42
N LEU A 11 9.55 0.50 51.07
CA LEU A 11 10.43 -0.03 50.04
C LEU A 11 9.79 0.26 48.69
N ALA A 12 10.25 1.32 47.99
CA ALA A 12 9.86 1.62 46.61
C ALA A 12 10.54 0.62 45.68
N ILE A 13 9.83 -0.39 45.23
CA ILE A 13 10.26 -1.29 44.17
C ILE A 13 10.09 -0.53 42.84
N LEU A 14 11.19 -0.07 42.29
CA LEU A 14 11.26 0.42 40.91
C LEU A 14 11.09 -0.77 39.97
N PHE A 15 9.90 -0.95 39.45
CA PHE A 15 9.70 -1.78 38.27
C PHE A 15 10.35 -1.08 37.06
N VAL A 16 11.54 -1.52 36.71
CA VAL A 16 12.09 -1.27 35.38
C VAL A 16 11.25 -2.10 34.43
N GLY A 17 10.25 -1.48 33.82
CA GLY A 17 9.51 -2.05 32.71
C GLY A 17 10.45 -2.15 31.52
N CYS A 18 10.95 -3.35 31.25
CA CYS A 18 11.42 -3.68 29.91
C CYS A 18 10.21 -3.51 28.98
N SER A 19 10.28 -2.52 28.10
CA SER A 19 9.41 -2.47 26.94
C SER A 19 9.82 -3.62 26.01
N ASN A 20 9.27 -4.81 26.28
CA ASN A 20 9.10 -5.76 25.22
C ASN A 20 8.09 -5.12 24.26
N ASP A 21 8.47 -4.94 23.01
CA ASP A 21 7.56 -4.88 21.90
C ASP A 21 6.89 -6.26 21.78
N ASP A 22 6.04 -6.56 22.75
CA ASP A 22 5.04 -7.59 22.66
C ASP A 22 4.00 -7.04 21.67
N ASP A 23 4.08 -7.48 20.43
CA ASP A 23 2.92 -7.57 19.55
C ASP A 23 1.90 -8.45 20.30
N GLY A 24 1.14 -7.81 21.19
CA GLY A 24 0.21 -8.46 22.11
C GLY A 24 -0.71 -9.36 21.31
N GLY A 25 -0.49 -10.66 21.42
CA GLY A 25 -1.16 -11.70 20.68
C GLY A 25 -2.67 -11.73 20.96
N SER A 26 -3.41 -10.76 20.43
CA SER A 26 -4.84 -10.89 20.29
C SER A 26 -5.09 -12.05 19.33
N ARG A 27 -5.90 -13.01 19.76
CA ARG A 27 -6.31 -14.13 18.90
C ARG A 27 -6.77 -13.58 17.56
N PRO A 28 -6.38 -14.21 16.43
CA PRO A 28 -6.85 -13.80 15.12
C PRO A 28 -8.37 -13.70 15.13
N LYS A 29 -8.90 -12.54 14.77
CA LYS A 29 -10.35 -12.42 14.53
C LYS A 29 -10.66 -13.23 13.27
N GLU A 30 -11.84 -13.84 13.24
CA GLU A 30 -12.32 -14.45 12.01
C GLU A 30 -12.29 -13.42 10.88
N ARG A 31 -11.70 -13.81 9.76
CA ARG A 31 -11.54 -12.94 8.60
C ARG A 31 -12.91 -12.53 8.05
N LYS A 32 -13.15 -11.24 7.94
CA LYS A 32 -14.34 -10.72 7.28
C LYS A 32 -14.32 -11.09 5.79
N LYS A 33 -15.49 -11.37 5.24
CA LYS A 33 -15.66 -11.52 3.79
C LYS A 33 -16.24 -10.24 3.22
N ILE A 34 -15.71 -9.81 2.09
CA ILE A 34 -16.33 -8.75 1.29
C ILE A 34 -17.45 -9.40 0.50
N GLU A 35 -18.70 -9.07 0.82
CA GLU A 35 -19.87 -9.58 0.11
C GLU A 35 -20.05 -8.79 -1.20
N LEU A 36 -19.53 -9.34 -2.29
CA LEU A 36 -19.61 -8.72 -3.60
C LEU A 36 -20.95 -9.02 -4.28
N SER A 37 -21.57 -8.00 -4.87
CA SER A 37 -22.66 -8.17 -5.83
C SER A 37 -22.17 -8.93 -7.07
N ARG A 38 -23.09 -9.41 -7.89
CA ARG A 38 -22.73 -10.11 -9.13
C ARG A 38 -21.90 -9.27 -10.09
N SER A 39 -22.21 -7.98 -10.23
CA SER A 39 -21.42 -7.06 -11.06
C SER A 39 -20.03 -6.84 -10.49
N GLU A 40 -19.89 -6.70 -9.17
CA GLU A 40 -18.58 -6.56 -8.52
C GLU A 40 -17.73 -7.83 -8.61
N GLN A 41 -18.35 -9.03 -8.61
CA GLN A 41 -17.63 -10.29 -8.88
C GLN A 41 -17.04 -10.30 -10.29
N VAL A 42 -17.81 -9.89 -11.30
CA VAL A 42 -17.31 -9.75 -12.67
C VAL A 42 -16.17 -8.73 -12.72
N MET A 43 -16.34 -7.56 -12.09
CA MET A 43 -15.27 -6.56 -12.02
C MET A 43 -14.01 -7.10 -11.32
N THR A 44 -14.16 -7.96 -10.31
CA THR A 44 -13.02 -8.59 -9.63
C THR A 44 -12.28 -9.58 -10.55
N GLU A 45 -13.00 -10.37 -11.35
CA GLU A 45 -12.40 -11.26 -12.34
C GLU A 45 -11.63 -10.46 -13.40
N GLU A 46 -12.23 -9.43 -13.96
CA GLU A 46 -11.64 -8.55 -14.97
C GLU A 46 -10.39 -7.78 -14.44
N THR A 47 -10.46 -7.27 -13.21
CA THR A 47 -9.29 -6.62 -12.59
C THR A 47 -8.18 -7.61 -12.25
N THR A 48 -8.51 -8.87 -12.01
CA THR A 48 -7.53 -9.96 -11.85
C THR A 48 -6.83 -10.23 -13.19
N ASP A 49 -7.55 -10.26 -14.30
CA ASP A 49 -6.96 -10.36 -15.64
C ASP A 49 -6.06 -9.17 -15.96
N PHE A 50 -6.49 -7.96 -15.60
CA PHE A 50 -5.62 -6.78 -15.70
C PHE A 50 -4.33 -6.98 -14.88
N ALA A 51 -4.43 -7.48 -13.66
CA ALA A 51 -3.28 -7.69 -12.79
C ALA A 51 -2.24 -8.63 -13.41
N PHE A 52 -2.68 -9.74 -14.01
CA PHE A 52 -1.78 -10.68 -14.69
C PHE A 52 -1.18 -10.09 -15.96
N ARG A 53 -1.95 -9.39 -16.78
CA ARG A 53 -1.45 -8.70 -17.98
C ARG A 53 -0.43 -7.63 -17.62
N PHE A 54 -0.71 -6.83 -16.58
CA PHE A 54 0.21 -5.81 -16.09
C PHE A 54 1.52 -6.41 -15.59
N PHE A 55 1.43 -7.47 -14.76
CA PHE A 55 2.61 -8.19 -14.28
C PHE A 55 3.44 -8.74 -15.44
N GLN A 56 2.79 -9.39 -16.40
CA GLN A 56 3.47 -9.95 -17.59
C GLN A 56 4.17 -8.85 -18.40
N GLN A 57 3.52 -7.70 -18.61
CA GLN A 57 4.09 -6.60 -19.37
C GLN A 57 5.30 -5.99 -18.66
N VAL A 58 5.23 -5.81 -17.33
CA VAL A 58 6.38 -5.34 -16.54
C VAL A 58 7.51 -6.35 -16.60
N ASN A 59 7.23 -7.65 -16.44
CA ASN A 59 8.24 -8.71 -16.51
C ASN A 59 8.95 -8.78 -17.86
N GLN A 60 8.24 -8.49 -18.95
CA GLN A 60 8.83 -8.45 -20.29
C GLN A 60 9.68 -7.18 -20.55
N SER A 61 9.31 -6.07 -19.91
CA SER A 61 10.00 -4.78 -20.07
C SER A 61 11.19 -4.60 -19.12
N GLU A 62 11.18 -5.31 -17.97
CA GLU A 62 12.23 -5.21 -16.96
C GLU A 62 13.42 -6.09 -17.35
N THR A 63 14.53 -5.46 -17.73
CA THR A 63 15.73 -6.16 -18.19
C THR A 63 16.94 -5.98 -17.27
N VAL A 64 16.83 -5.11 -16.25
CA VAL A 64 18.00 -4.62 -15.49
C VAL A 64 17.97 -5.06 -14.02
N GLN A 65 16.79 -5.22 -13.42
CA GLN A 65 16.68 -5.54 -12.00
C GLN A 65 16.37 -7.02 -11.77
N PRO A 66 17.23 -7.75 -11.05
CA PRO A 66 17.01 -9.18 -10.78
C PRO A 66 15.81 -9.41 -9.84
N ASN A 67 15.46 -8.41 -9.01
CA ASN A 67 14.33 -8.47 -8.09
C ASN A 67 13.48 -7.22 -8.24
N TRP A 68 12.20 -7.41 -8.50
CA TRP A 68 11.23 -6.32 -8.61
C TRP A 68 9.88 -6.74 -8.01
N MET A 69 9.09 -5.77 -7.66
CA MET A 69 7.74 -5.95 -7.14
C MET A 69 6.82 -4.89 -7.73
N VAL A 70 5.62 -5.27 -8.08
CA VAL A 70 4.57 -4.36 -8.55
C VAL A 70 3.29 -4.59 -7.76
N SER A 71 2.48 -3.55 -7.67
CA SER A 71 1.11 -3.62 -7.16
C SER A 71 0.13 -3.27 -8.28
N PRO A 72 -0.47 -4.28 -8.93
CA PRO A 72 -1.49 -4.02 -9.95
C PRO A 72 -2.70 -3.26 -9.39
N LEU A 73 -3.07 -3.49 -8.13
CA LEU A 73 -4.13 -2.75 -7.45
C LEU A 73 -3.82 -1.25 -7.39
N SER A 74 -2.57 -0.88 -7.03
CA SER A 74 -2.14 0.52 -7.02
C SER A 74 -2.20 1.15 -8.40
N ALA A 75 -1.74 0.44 -9.43
CA ALA A 75 -1.79 0.90 -10.81
C ALA A 75 -3.26 1.09 -11.28
N SER A 76 -4.13 0.12 -10.98
CA SER A 76 -5.55 0.20 -11.37
C SER A 76 -6.28 1.34 -10.67
N MET A 77 -6.00 1.60 -9.40
CA MET A 77 -6.60 2.74 -8.67
C MET A 77 -6.13 4.09 -9.24
N ALA A 78 -4.83 4.24 -9.53
CA ALA A 78 -4.31 5.45 -10.14
C ALA A 78 -4.92 5.73 -11.52
N LEU A 79 -5.06 4.69 -12.36
CA LEU A 79 -5.72 4.79 -13.66
C LEU A 79 -7.23 5.02 -13.51
N GLY A 80 -7.87 4.42 -12.50
CA GLY A 80 -9.27 4.67 -12.17
C GLY A 80 -9.55 6.13 -11.83
N MET A 81 -8.66 6.77 -11.06
CA MET A 81 -8.78 8.22 -10.80
C MET A 81 -8.75 9.05 -12.08
N ILE A 82 -7.85 8.73 -13.03
CA ILE A 82 -7.74 9.41 -14.32
C ILE A 82 -9.01 9.20 -15.18
N THR A 83 -9.62 8.03 -15.11
CA THR A 83 -10.84 7.70 -15.86
C THR A 83 -11.96 8.70 -15.61
N ASN A 84 -12.04 9.26 -14.40
CA ASN A 84 -13.02 10.31 -14.05
C ASN A 84 -12.81 11.65 -14.80
N GLY A 85 -11.64 11.87 -15.38
CA GLY A 85 -11.32 13.04 -16.19
C GLY A 85 -11.31 12.76 -17.69
N ALA A 86 -11.47 11.52 -18.11
CA ALA A 86 -11.37 11.08 -19.50
C ALA A 86 -12.72 11.15 -20.22
N ALA A 87 -12.67 11.27 -21.55
CA ALA A 87 -13.83 11.23 -22.40
C ALA A 87 -13.50 10.57 -23.75
N GLY A 88 -14.53 10.19 -24.51
CA GLY A 88 -14.38 9.63 -25.86
C GLY A 88 -13.51 8.36 -25.86
N ASN A 89 -12.61 8.27 -26.83
CA ASN A 89 -11.74 7.09 -27.00
C ASN A 89 -10.83 6.85 -25.80
N THR A 90 -10.27 7.89 -25.20
CA THR A 90 -9.41 7.76 -24.00
C THR A 90 -10.15 7.10 -22.85
N LEU A 91 -11.42 7.48 -22.63
CA LEU A 91 -12.26 6.84 -21.62
C LEU A 91 -12.50 5.36 -21.94
N ALA A 92 -12.83 5.05 -23.19
CA ALA A 92 -13.09 3.68 -23.64
C ALA A 92 -11.84 2.79 -23.48
N GLU A 93 -10.67 3.29 -23.86
CA GLU A 93 -9.39 2.59 -23.74
C GLU A 93 -8.99 2.36 -22.28
N LEU A 94 -9.16 3.35 -21.39
CA LEU A 94 -8.89 3.19 -19.96
C LEU A 94 -9.81 2.13 -19.35
N LYS A 95 -11.11 2.18 -19.62
CA LYS A 95 -12.06 1.17 -19.14
C LYS A 95 -11.71 -0.22 -19.65
N SER A 96 -11.42 -0.37 -20.93
CA SER A 96 -11.02 -1.65 -21.53
C SER A 96 -9.72 -2.18 -20.93
N THR A 97 -8.74 -1.32 -20.73
CA THR A 97 -7.46 -1.72 -20.13
C THR A 97 -7.63 -2.23 -18.72
N LEU A 98 -8.47 -1.58 -17.91
CA LEU A 98 -8.73 -1.93 -16.52
C LEU A 98 -9.72 -3.09 -16.34
N GLY A 99 -10.41 -3.52 -17.43
CA GLY A 99 -11.43 -4.57 -17.36
C GLY A 99 -12.84 -4.05 -17.03
N PHE A 100 -13.12 -2.77 -17.21
CA PHE A 100 -14.41 -2.16 -16.90
C PHE A 100 -15.20 -1.75 -18.16
N SER A 101 -15.01 -2.45 -19.29
CA SER A 101 -15.64 -2.07 -20.55
C SER A 101 -17.16 -1.93 -20.43
N GLU A 102 -17.79 -2.87 -19.75
CA GLU A 102 -19.26 -2.93 -19.60
C GLU A 102 -19.78 -2.13 -18.38
N ALA A 103 -18.92 -1.84 -17.40
CA ALA A 103 -19.33 -1.09 -16.22
C ALA A 103 -19.47 0.41 -16.52
N SER A 104 -20.40 1.09 -15.88
CA SER A 104 -20.42 2.55 -15.84
C SER A 104 -19.27 3.11 -15.03
N ILE A 105 -18.95 4.41 -15.17
CA ILE A 105 -17.94 5.07 -14.32
C ILE A 105 -18.36 5.03 -12.85
N ASP A 106 -19.65 5.19 -12.59
CA ASP A 106 -20.18 5.18 -11.21
C ASP A 106 -20.03 3.80 -10.56
N GLU A 107 -20.29 2.71 -11.30
CA GLU A 107 -20.09 1.34 -10.80
C GLU A 107 -18.59 1.07 -10.53
N MET A 108 -17.72 1.50 -11.43
CA MET A 108 -16.27 1.38 -11.24
C MET A 108 -15.80 2.17 -10.00
N ASN A 109 -16.27 3.41 -9.83
CA ASN A 109 -15.95 4.24 -8.68
C ASN A 109 -16.47 3.62 -7.38
N ALA A 110 -17.70 3.11 -7.36
CA ALA A 110 -18.28 2.42 -6.21
C ALA A 110 -17.48 1.18 -5.84
N TYR A 111 -17.03 0.39 -6.82
CA TYR A 111 -16.18 -0.78 -6.61
C TYR A 111 -14.84 -0.40 -5.94
N TYR A 112 -14.12 0.59 -6.47
CA TYR A 112 -12.87 1.05 -5.86
C TYR A 112 -13.09 1.64 -4.46
N ARG A 113 -14.17 2.40 -4.25
CA ARG A 113 -14.53 2.92 -2.92
C ARG A 113 -14.73 1.79 -1.94
N ARG A 114 -15.40 0.72 -2.35
CA ARG A 114 -15.61 -0.46 -1.52
C ARG A 114 -14.31 -1.15 -1.16
N LEU A 115 -13.41 -1.36 -2.12
CA LEU A 115 -12.08 -1.94 -1.85
C LEU A 115 -11.30 -1.08 -0.85
N LEU A 116 -11.28 0.25 -1.03
CA LEU A 116 -10.61 1.19 -0.13
C LEU A 116 -11.14 1.14 1.31
N THR A 117 -12.42 0.87 1.50
CA THR A 117 -13.04 0.87 2.83
C THR A 117 -13.04 -0.50 3.50
N GLU A 118 -13.17 -1.59 2.75
CA GLU A 118 -13.36 -2.92 3.32
C GLU A 118 -12.07 -3.73 3.42
N MET A 119 -11.13 -3.58 2.45
CA MET A 119 -9.89 -4.35 2.48
C MET A 119 -8.99 -4.07 3.70
N PRO A 120 -8.86 -2.82 4.21
CA PRO A 120 -8.05 -2.55 5.40
C PRO A 120 -8.55 -3.20 6.69
N ASP A 121 -9.83 -3.59 6.76
CA ASP A 121 -10.49 -4.12 7.97
C ASP A 121 -10.91 -5.60 7.83
N LEU A 122 -10.23 -6.36 6.98
CA LEU A 122 -10.56 -7.77 6.76
C LEU A 122 -10.23 -8.64 7.97
N ASP A 123 -9.11 -8.40 8.64
CA ASP A 123 -8.70 -9.12 9.83
C ASP A 123 -7.76 -8.27 10.70
N ASN A 124 -7.33 -8.79 11.84
CA ASN A 124 -6.40 -8.12 12.75
C ASN A 124 -4.95 -8.62 12.66
N THR A 125 -4.67 -9.49 11.70
CA THR A 125 -3.32 -10.05 11.46
C THR A 125 -2.67 -9.47 10.22
N THR A 126 -3.45 -8.69 9.45
CA THR A 126 -3.00 -8.02 8.24
C THR A 126 -3.26 -6.52 8.37
N ARG A 127 -2.22 -5.73 8.17
CA ARG A 127 -2.34 -4.28 8.01
C ARG A 127 -2.20 -3.95 6.54
N LEU A 128 -3.28 -3.50 5.93
CA LEU A 128 -3.31 -2.98 4.57
C LEU A 128 -3.72 -1.52 4.60
N GLU A 129 -2.90 -0.66 4.06
CA GLU A 129 -3.20 0.77 3.95
C GLU A 129 -3.10 1.18 2.48
N LEU A 130 -4.11 1.90 2.04
CA LEU A 130 -4.23 2.42 0.68
C LEU A 130 -4.38 3.93 0.76
N ALA A 131 -3.57 4.67 0.03
CA ALA A 131 -3.64 6.12 -0.02
C ALA A 131 -3.52 6.60 -1.46
N ASN A 132 -4.32 7.62 -1.81
CA ASN A 132 -4.32 8.24 -3.12
C ASN A 132 -3.98 9.72 -3.02
N SER A 133 -3.26 10.26 -3.99
CA SER A 133 -3.05 11.70 -4.10
C SER A 133 -3.04 12.17 -5.55
N ILE A 134 -3.46 13.42 -5.71
CA ILE A 134 -3.43 14.15 -6.98
C ILE A 134 -2.75 15.50 -6.73
N TRP A 135 -1.59 15.67 -7.32
CA TRP A 135 -0.82 16.90 -7.28
C TRP A 135 -1.07 17.65 -8.58
N ILE A 136 -1.68 18.83 -8.51
CA ILE A 136 -2.05 19.64 -9.67
C ILE A 136 -1.05 20.79 -9.75
N ASN A 137 -0.43 20.98 -10.92
CA ASN A 137 0.43 22.13 -11.14
C ASN A 137 -0.39 23.42 -11.05
N GLU A 138 0.08 24.39 -10.29
CA GLU A 138 -0.65 25.65 -10.03
C GLU A 138 -1.08 26.39 -11.30
N GLY A 139 -0.36 26.24 -12.42
CA GLY A 139 -0.72 26.79 -13.74
C GLY A 139 -1.91 26.14 -14.43
N PHE A 140 -2.40 24.97 -13.93
CA PHE A 140 -3.46 24.21 -14.56
C PHE A 140 -4.80 24.35 -13.84
N LYS A 141 -5.85 24.61 -14.61
CA LYS A 141 -7.23 24.61 -14.09
C LYS A 141 -7.86 23.25 -14.32
N VAL A 142 -8.18 22.56 -13.24
CA VAL A 142 -8.89 21.28 -13.25
C VAL A 142 -10.35 21.51 -12.90
N LYS A 143 -11.26 20.80 -13.56
CA LYS A 143 -12.71 20.91 -13.30
C LYS A 143 -13.05 20.36 -11.92
N SER A 144 -13.88 21.10 -11.15
CA SER A 144 -14.29 20.68 -9.80
C SER A 144 -14.90 19.27 -9.75
N PRO A 145 -15.77 18.84 -10.70
CA PRO A 145 -16.33 17.48 -10.65
C PRO A 145 -15.25 16.37 -10.64
N PHE A 146 -14.13 16.57 -11.36
CA PHE A 146 -13.02 15.63 -11.32
C PHE A 146 -12.36 15.56 -9.93
N VAL A 147 -12.15 16.72 -9.31
CA VAL A 147 -11.57 16.79 -7.96
C VAL A 147 -12.51 16.17 -6.94
N ASP A 148 -13.79 16.49 -7.01
CA ASP A 148 -14.82 16.08 -6.05
C ASP A 148 -15.03 14.56 -6.09
N VAL A 149 -15.16 13.96 -7.27
CA VAL A 149 -15.33 12.50 -7.40
C VAL A 149 -14.10 11.75 -6.90
N ASN A 150 -12.89 12.23 -7.18
CA ASN A 150 -11.68 11.55 -6.72
C ASN A 150 -11.49 11.68 -5.20
N LYS A 151 -11.85 12.79 -4.59
CA LYS A 151 -11.91 12.92 -3.13
C LYS A 151 -12.94 11.99 -2.51
N GLN A 152 -14.12 11.91 -3.10
CA GLN A 152 -15.25 11.14 -2.56
C GLN A 152 -15.04 9.62 -2.72
N MET A 153 -14.65 9.17 -3.92
CA MET A 153 -14.62 7.76 -4.29
C MET A 153 -13.26 7.10 -4.03
N TYR A 154 -12.16 7.87 -4.17
CA TYR A 154 -10.81 7.34 -4.01
C TYR A 154 -10.11 7.82 -2.74
N ASP A 155 -10.79 8.60 -1.89
CA ASP A 155 -10.20 9.26 -0.71
C ASP A 155 -8.91 10.01 -1.06
N ALA A 156 -8.88 10.60 -2.25
CA ALA A 156 -7.68 11.21 -2.79
C ALA A 156 -7.36 12.54 -2.11
N GLU A 157 -6.13 12.69 -1.66
CA GLU A 157 -5.59 13.96 -1.22
C GLU A 157 -5.25 14.81 -2.46
N VAL A 158 -6.03 15.88 -2.71
CA VAL A 158 -5.84 16.74 -3.89
C VAL A 158 -5.25 18.08 -3.46
N ARG A 159 -4.08 18.42 -4.00
CA ARG A 159 -3.34 19.65 -3.72
C ARG A 159 -2.85 20.33 -4.99
N ASN A 160 -2.87 21.66 -5.00
CA ASN A 160 -2.11 22.44 -5.98
C ASN A 160 -0.66 22.59 -5.49
N LEU A 161 0.28 22.52 -6.43
CA LEU A 161 1.71 22.62 -6.14
C LEU A 161 2.44 23.27 -7.31
N ASP A 162 3.27 24.27 -7.03
CA ASP A 162 4.17 24.84 -8.04
C ASP A 162 5.27 23.80 -8.40
N PHE A 163 5.17 23.18 -9.56
CA PHE A 163 6.11 22.17 -10.02
C PHE A 163 7.49 22.76 -10.41
N SER A 164 7.62 24.07 -10.51
CA SER A 164 8.90 24.75 -10.70
C SER A 164 9.64 24.99 -9.37
N SER A 165 8.93 24.86 -8.25
CA SER A 165 9.51 25.04 -6.91
C SER A 165 10.48 23.93 -6.56
N SER A 166 11.62 24.29 -5.97
CA SER A 166 12.58 23.33 -5.42
C SER A 166 12.00 22.42 -4.32
N LYS A 167 10.85 22.78 -3.74
CA LYS A 167 10.15 22.00 -2.71
C LYS A 167 9.18 20.97 -3.29
N ALA A 168 8.82 21.06 -4.57
CA ALA A 168 7.82 20.17 -5.18
C ALA A 168 8.20 18.70 -5.05
N LEU A 169 9.45 18.36 -5.40
CA LEU A 169 9.96 16.99 -5.32
C LEU A 169 9.90 16.42 -3.90
N SER A 170 10.40 17.17 -2.92
CA SER A 170 10.40 16.72 -1.52
C SER A 170 8.98 16.60 -0.96
N THR A 171 8.06 17.48 -1.34
CA THR A 171 6.66 17.42 -0.91
C THR A 171 5.99 16.13 -1.36
N ILE A 172 6.16 15.74 -2.64
CA ILE A 172 5.57 14.51 -3.19
C ILE A 172 6.25 13.27 -2.61
N ASN A 173 7.58 13.25 -2.51
CA ASN A 173 8.31 12.12 -1.95
C ASN A 173 8.02 11.92 -0.45
N ASN A 174 7.92 12.99 0.33
CA ASN A 174 7.54 12.89 1.75
C ASN A 174 6.15 12.28 1.92
N TRP A 175 5.18 12.67 1.09
CA TRP A 175 3.86 12.04 1.11
C TRP A 175 3.95 10.52 0.88
N ALA A 176 4.70 10.08 -0.13
CA ALA A 176 4.89 8.65 -0.41
C ALA A 176 5.59 7.92 0.75
N SER A 177 6.62 8.53 1.32
CA SER A 177 7.33 8.02 2.50
C SER A 177 6.38 7.87 3.70
N ASP A 178 5.60 8.90 4.00
CA ASP A 178 4.66 8.88 5.13
C ASP A 178 3.59 7.80 4.95
N LYS A 179 3.02 7.67 3.75
CA LYS A 179 1.98 6.67 3.46
C LYS A 179 2.50 5.24 3.38
N THR A 180 3.80 5.04 3.25
CA THR A 180 4.46 3.73 3.22
C THR A 180 5.34 3.47 4.45
N HIS A 181 5.17 4.23 5.53
CA HIS A 181 5.99 4.10 6.76
C HIS A 181 7.50 4.09 6.49
N GLY A 182 7.95 4.92 5.54
CA GLY A 182 9.34 5.05 5.16
C GLY A 182 9.87 3.97 4.20
N LEU A 183 9.04 2.99 3.80
CA LEU A 183 9.48 1.93 2.87
C LEU A 183 9.76 2.46 1.46
N ILE A 184 9.04 3.51 1.04
CA ILE A 184 9.28 4.20 -0.24
C ILE A 184 9.63 5.66 0.05
N PRO A 185 10.90 5.94 0.39
CA PRO A 185 11.33 7.30 0.73
C PRO A 185 11.37 8.22 -0.48
N GLN A 186 11.41 7.66 -1.69
CA GLN A 186 11.50 8.40 -2.94
C GLN A 186 10.73 7.69 -4.05
N VAL A 187 9.63 8.30 -4.50
CA VAL A 187 8.81 7.82 -5.61
C VAL A 187 9.13 8.54 -6.92
N LEU A 188 9.64 9.78 -6.84
CA LEU A 188 10.08 10.58 -7.99
C LEU A 188 11.53 11.00 -7.81
N GLN A 189 12.31 10.96 -8.91
CA GLN A 189 13.66 11.50 -8.95
C GLN A 189 13.68 12.99 -9.30
N SER A 190 12.68 13.44 -10.06
CA SER A 190 12.51 14.84 -10.46
C SER A 190 11.05 15.14 -10.71
N VAL A 191 10.67 16.42 -10.63
CA VAL A 191 9.37 16.92 -11.05
C VAL A 191 9.52 17.68 -12.35
N ASN A 192 8.71 17.34 -13.36
CA ASN A 192 8.67 18.07 -14.61
C ASN A 192 7.80 19.33 -14.42
N PRO A 193 8.36 20.56 -14.56
CA PRO A 193 7.60 21.79 -14.39
C PRO A 193 6.45 21.97 -15.40
N SER A 194 6.53 21.29 -16.54
CA SER A 194 5.49 21.34 -17.60
C SER A 194 4.42 20.27 -17.45
N ALA A 195 4.53 19.36 -16.49
CA ALA A 195 3.49 18.38 -16.23
C ALA A 195 2.22 19.07 -15.72
N ALA A 196 1.05 18.58 -16.13
CA ALA A 196 -0.23 19.07 -15.67
C ALA A 196 -0.54 18.61 -14.24
N MET A 197 -0.28 17.32 -13.97
CA MET A 197 -0.53 16.71 -12.66
C MET A 197 0.29 15.42 -12.47
N TYR A 198 0.44 15.03 -11.22
CA TYR A 198 0.90 13.70 -10.82
C TYR A 198 -0.20 13.03 -10.00
N LEU A 199 -0.51 11.79 -10.33
CA LEU A 199 -1.41 10.93 -9.58
C LEU A 199 -0.59 9.81 -8.96
N LEU A 200 -0.75 9.61 -7.67
CA LEU A 200 -0.04 8.57 -6.94
C LEU A 200 -1.03 7.71 -6.15
N ASN A 201 -0.76 6.42 -6.13
CA ASN A 201 -1.31 5.51 -5.14
C ASN A 201 -0.15 4.94 -4.33
N ALA A 202 -0.32 4.86 -3.02
CA ALA A 202 0.58 4.18 -2.11
C ALA A 202 -0.16 3.03 -1.45
N LEU A 203 0.46 1.85 -1.45
CA LEU A 203 -0.03 0.66 -0.77
C LEU A 203 1.01 0.18 0.23
N TYR A 204 0.60 0.05 1.47
CA TYR A 204 1.39 -0.58 2.53
C TYR A 204 0.73 -1.88 2.95
N PHE A 205 1.50 -2.95 2.99
CA PHE A 205 1.04 -4.27 3.42
C PHE A 205 1.98 -4.86 4.47
N LYS A 206 1.42 -5.26 5.61
CA LYS A 206 2.14 -6.00 6.64
C LYS A 206 1.26 -7.14 7.13
N GLY A 207 1.65 -8.38 6.83
CA GLY A 207 1.01 -9.59 7.36
C GLY A 207 1.82 -10.17 8.52
N ILE A 208 1.12 -10.76 9.50
CA ILE A 208 1.73 -11.49 10.60
C ILE A 208 1.66 -12.98 10.25
N TRP A 209 2.83 -13.65 10.29
CA TRP A 209 2.87 -15.09 10.11
C TRP A 209 2.13 -15.80 11.25
N GLN A 210 1.37 -16.82 10.91
CA GLN A 210 0.76 -17.70 11.91
C GLN A 210 1.85 -18.33 12.79
N GLU A 211 1.59 -18.50 14.08
CA GLU A 211 2.64 -18.82 15.05
C GLU A 211 3.41 -20.11 14.74
N ASP A 212 2.68 -21.13 14.28
CA ASP A 212 3.20 -22.43 13.84
C ASP A 212 3.89 -22.41 12.46
N HIS A 213 3.78 -21.28 11.73
CA HIS A 213 4.42 -21.07 10.44
C HIS A 213 5.56 -20.03 10.47
N LYS A 214 5.91 -19.53 11.66
CA LYS A 214 7.06 -18.63 11.81
C LYS A 214 8.38 -19.39 11.68
N PHE A 215 9.32 -18.79 10.95
CA PHE A 215 10.68 -19.28 10.92
C PHE A 215 11.36 -19.03 12.29
N ASP A 216 11.93 -20.08 12.90
CA ASP A 216 12.73 -19.91 14.12
C ASP A 216 14.09 -19.30 13.74
N LYS A 217 14.42 -18.16 14.37
CA LYS A 217 15.73 -17.50 14.18
C LYS A 217 16.92 -18.40 14.47
N LYS A 218 16.76 -19.40 15.35
CA LYS A 218 17.82 -20.37 15.67
C LYS A 218 18.15 -21.29 14.50
N ASN A 219 17.20 -21.48 13.57
CA ASN A 219 17.36 -22.31 12.40
C ASN A 219 17.75 -21.49 11.15
N THR A 220 18.02 -20.18 11.32
CA THR A 220 18.51 -19.31 10.25
C THR A 220 20.03 -19.30 10.28
N GLN A 221 20.66 -19.80 9.23
CA GLN A 221 22.12 -19.94 9.14
C GLN A 221 22.66 -19.43 7.80
N PRO A 222 23.95 -19.03 7.74
CA PRO A 222 24.59 -18.67 6.49
C PRO A 222 24.72 -19.91 5.58
N GLU A 223 23.98 -19.93 4.47
CA GLU A 223 24.03 -21.00 3.46
C GLU A 223 24.26 -20.43 2.07
N ASP A 224 24.67 -21.29 1.15
CA ASP A 224 24.88 -20.91 -0.25
C ASP A 224 23.56 -20.84 -1.00
N PHE A 225 23.30 -19.72 -1.65
CA PHE A 225 22.17 -19.50 -2.54
C PHE A 225 22.69 -19.37 -3.99
N THR A 226 22.19 -20.22 -4.88
CA THR A 226 22.54 -20.13 -6.29
C THR A 226 21.60 -19.14 -7.00
N ASN A 227 22.17 -18.07 -7.52
CA ASN A 227 21.45 -17.05 -8.28
C ASN A 227 21.07 -17.57 -9.68
N ALA A 228 20.17 -16.86 -10.38
CA ALA A 228 19.70 -17.24 -11.71
C ALA A 228 20.82 -17.29 -12.77
N ASP A 229 21.89 -16.53 -12.59
CA ASP A 229 23.07 -16.52 -13.44
C ASP A 229 24.09 -17.63 -13.11
N GLY A 230 23.79 -18.49 -12.14
CA GLY A 230 24.65 -19.55 -11.67
C GLY A 230 25.69 -19.12 -10.63
N SER A 231 25.80 -17.84 -10.31
CA SER A 231 26.67 -17.36 -9.24
C SER A 231 26.15 -17.79 -7.85
N VAL A 232 27.05 -17.90 -6.88
CA VAL A 232 26.71 -18.30 -5.52
C VAL A 232 26.90 -17.15 -4.56
N THR A 233 25.86 -16.85 -3.78
CA THR A 233 25.87 -15.80 -2.74
C THR A 233 25.56 -16.40 -1.38
N LYS A 234 26.33 -16.03 -0.34
CA LYS A 234 25.99 -16.37 1.04
C LYS A 234 24.79 -15.55 1.52
N VAL A 235 23.74 -16.23 1.96
CA VAL A 235 22.53 -15.62 2.52
C VAL A 235 22.22 -16.21 3.89
N GLN A 236 21.45 -15.48 4.69
CA GLN A 236 20.87 -16.01 5.94
C GLN A 236 19.65 -16.86 5.56
N MET A 237 19.88 -18.15 5.36
CA MET A 237 18.84 -19.08 4.94
C MET A 237 17.93 -19.41 6.11
N MET A 238 16.65 -19.13 5.95
CA MET A 238 15.61 -19.47 6.91
C MET A 238 15.15 -20.91 6.66
N ASN A 239 15.27 -21.75 7.67
CA ASN A 239 14.84 -23.15 7.61
C ASN A 239 13.66 -23.40 8.54
N GLN A 240 12.65 -24.09 8.04
CA GLN A 240 11.49 -24.52 8.81
C GLN A 240 11.18 -25.98 8.48
N THR A 241 10.98 -26.79 9.53
CA THR A 241 10.49 -28.17 9.36
C THR A 241 8.99 -28.15 9.69
N ASN A 242 8.15 -28.27 8.67
CA ASN A 242 6.72 -28.46 8.88
C ASN A 242 6.52 -29.87 9.49
N ARG A 243 5.82 -29.92 10.60
CA ARG A 243 5.33 -31.16 11.21
C ARG A 243 3.88 -31.40 10.86
#